data_c22538aaad135c92074fdd6b7ea21f62
#
_entry.id   c22538aaad135c92074fdd6b7ea21f62
#
_cell.length_a   1.000
_cell.length_b   1.000
_cell.length_c   1.000
_cell.angle_alpha   90.00
_cell.angle_beta   90.00
_cell.angle_gamma   90.00
#
_symmetry.space_group_name_H-M   'P 1'
#
loop_
_entity.id
_entity.type
_entity.pdbx_description
1 polymer ?
#
loop_
_entity_poly.entity_id
_entity_poly.type
_entity_poly.pdbx_seq_one_letter_code
_entity_poly.pdbx_strand_id
1 'polypeptide(L)'
;LEQVFDAERLNKSPAIFDIAKLRWMNGCYIRALPFAEFHALACKEYDKFITRSINREELSKVLQPRVETLNDIAETAGFIETLPAYSEELFNNKKMKTDPEIAKKSLQLALPALESLSADGWNNESLFECLKAVAAANGLKNGQVLYPVRIALTGLETTPGGASEIAAVLGREETLRRIKLAL
;
A
#
# COMPACT_ATOMS: atom_id res chain seq x y z
N LEU A 1 -10.93 -6.53 -33.68
CA LEU A 1 -9.66 -6.43 -34.44
C LEU A 1 -9.94 -6.37 -35.95
N GLU A 2 -10.81 -7.20 -36.49
CA GLU A 2 -11.12 -7.23 -37.92
C GLU A 2 -11.65 -5.89 -38.48
N GLN A 3 -12.43 -5.15 -37.68
CA GLN A 3 -12.99 -3.84 -38.08
C GLN A 3 -11.98 -2.68 -38.10
N VAL A 4 -10.82 -2.85 -37.46
CA VAL A 4 -9.76 -1.83 -37.40
C VAL A 4 -8.47 -2.26 -38.07
N PHE A 5 -8.46 -3.46 -38.68
CA PHE A 5 -7.30 -3.95 -39.42
C PHE A 5 -7.26 -3.31 -40.80
N ASP A 6 -6.16 -2.64 -41.08
CA ASP A 6 -5.89 -2.00 -42.35
C ASP A 6 -4.53 -2.49 -42.88
N ALA A 7 -4.56 -3.24 -43.97
CA ALA A 7 -3.36 -3.80 -44.59
C ALA A 7 -2.38 -2.73 -45.11
N GLU A 8 -2.87 -1.54 -45.46
CA GLU A 8 -2.05 -0.42 -45.95
C GLU A 8 -1.22 0.21 -44.82
N ARG A 9 -1.64 0.00 -43.55
CA ARG A 9 -0.92 0.45 -42.36
C ARG A 9 0.15 -0.53 -41.87
N LEU A 10 0.34 -1.66 -42.58
CA LEU A 10 1.41 -2.60 -42.23
C LEU A 10 2.78 -1.98 -42.50
N ASN A 11 3.53 -1.74 -41.46
CA ASN A 11 4.91 -1.26 -41.59
C ASN A 11 5.85 -2.44 -41.89
N LYS A 12 6.73 -2.28 -42.88
CA LYS A 12 7.75 -3.29 -43.22
C LYS A 12 8.92 -3.34 -42.24
N SER A 13 8.98 -2.42 -41.26
CA SER A 13 10.01 -2.45 -40.21
C SER A 13 9.74 -3.58 -39.24
N PRO A 14 10.80 -4.33 -38.80
CA PRO A 14 10.62 -5.35 -37.78
C PRO A 14 10.04 -4.74 -36.52
N ALA A 15 8.91 -5.26 -36.04
CA ALA A 15 8.34 -4.86 -34.78
C ALA A 15 9.16 -5.43 -33.63
N ILE A 16 9.71 -4.55 -32.78
CA ILE A 16 10.35 -4.96 -31.51
C ILE A 16 9.22 -5.14 -30.51
N PHE A 17 9.11 -6.35 -29.94
CA PHE A 17 8.16 -6.64 -28.89
C PHE A 17 8.67 -6.06 -27.56
N ASP A 18 8.12 -4.94 -27.15
CA ASP A 18 8.48 -4.25 -25.91
C ASP A 18 7.49 -4.62 -24.79
N ILE A 19 7.89 -5.55 -23.93
CA ILE A 19 7.09 -6.02 -22.79
C ILE A 19 6.83 -4.88 -21.80
N ALA A 20 7.80 -4.02 -21.55
CA ALA A 20 7.64 -2.91 -20.60
C ALA A 20 6.55 -1.94 -21.08
N LYS A 21 6.56 -1.62 -22.38
CA LYS A 21 5.52 -0.80 -23.00
C LYS A 21 4.13 -1.44 -22.93
N LEU A 22 4.04 -2.76 -23.15
CA LEU A 22 2.77 -3.48 -23.03
C LEU A 22 2.25 -3.48 -21.59
N ARG A 23 3.12 -3.72 -20.62
CA ARG A 23 2.75 -3.64 -19.19
C ARG A 23 2.25 -2.25 -18.83
N TRP A 24 2.97 -1.20 -19.21
CA TRP A 24 2.55 0.18 -19.01
C TRP A 24 1.18 0.47 -19.64
N MET A 25 0.95 0.03 -20.89
CA MET A 25 -0.34 0.19 -21.56
C MET A 25 -1.45 -0.54 -20.81
N ASN A 26 -1.22 -1.78 -20.38
CA ASN A 26 -2.18 -2.53 -19.58
C ASN A 26 -2.50 -1.83 -18.26
N GLY A 27 -1.48 -1.27 -17.58
CA GLY A 27 -1.68 -0.42 -16.41
C GLY A 27 -2.56 0.80 -16.68
N CYS A 28 -2.47 1.40 -17.89
CA CYS A 28 -3.39 2.47 -18.29
C CYS A 28 -4.84 1.98 -18.36
N TYR A 29 -5.08 0.79 -18.92
CA TYR A 29 -6.42 0.19 -18.96
C TYR A 29 -6.93 -0.15 -17.56
N ILE A 30 -6.11 -0.73 -16.68
CA ILE A 30 -6.49 -1.01 -15.30
C ILE A 30 -6.91 0.27 -14.58
N ARG A 31 -6.15 1.34 -14.70
CA ARG A 31 -6.49 2.64 -14.09
C ARG A 31 -7.76 3.28 -14.65
N ALA A 32 -8.10 2.97 -15.90
CA ALA A 32 -9.30 3.46 -16.57
C ALA A 32 -10.55 2.63 -16.28
N LEU A 33 -10.42 1.43 -15.71
CA LEU A 33 -11.57 0.60 -15.35
C LEU A 33 -12.44 1.32 -14.30
N PRO A 34 -13.77 1.20 -14.39
CA PRO A 34 -14.62 1.53 -13.25
C PRO A 34 -14.17 0.77 -12.00
N PHE A 35 -14.16 1.46 -10.85
CA PHE A 35 -13.67 0.88 -9.60
C PHE A 35 -14.32 -0.47 -9.26
N ALA A 36 -15.64 -0.58 -9.43
CA ALA A 36 -16.37 -1.81 -9.15
C ALA A 36 -15.90 -3.00 -10.00
N GLU A 37 -15.53 -2.77 -11.27
CA GLU A 37 -15.00 -3.80 -12.17
C GLU A 37 -13.60 -4.23 -11.73
N PHE A 38 -12.72 -3.27 -11.46
CA PHE A 38 -11.39 -3.58 -10.93
C PHE A 38 -11.47 -4.34 -9.61
N HIS A 39 -12.31 -3.87 -8.68
CA HIS A 39 -12.49 -4.51 -7.37
C HIS A 39 -12.96 -5.97 -7.51
N ALA A 40 -13.92 -6.24 -8.39
CA ALA A 40 -14.39 -7.61 -8.64
C ALA A 40 -13.28 -8.52 -9.21
N LEU A 41 -12.42 -7.99 -10.08
CA LEU A 41 -11.27 -8.74 -10.61
C LEU A 41 -10.21 -8.94 -9.52
N ALA A 42 -9.88 -7.90 -8.76
CA ALA A 42 -8.89 -7.94 -7.70
C ALA A 42 -9.27 -8.91 -6.58
N CYS A 43 -10.56 -9.00 -6.21
CA CYS A 43 -11.03 -9.94 -5.20
C CYS A 43 -10.73 -11.39 -5.57
N LYS A 44 -10.81 -11.76 -6.85
CA LYS A 44 -10.43 -13.11 -7.32
C LYS A 44 -8.95 -13.41 -7.11
N GLU A 45 -8.10 -12.37 -7.22
CA GLU A 45 -6.68 -12.51 -6.93
C GLU A 45 -6.42 -12.58 -5.42
N TYR A 46 -7.12 -11.76 -4.62
CA TYR A 46 -7.02 -11.81 -3.15
C TYR A 46 -7.38 -13.20 -2.59
N ASP A 47 -8.41 -13.84 -3.11
CA ASP A 47 -8.85 -15.18 -2.68
C ASP A 47 -7.77 -16.25 -2.82
N LYS A 48 -6.75 -16.01 -3.65
CA LYS A 48 -5.64 -16.96 -3.86
C LYS A 48 -4.61 -16.96 -2.74
N PHE A 49 -4.47 -15.83 -1.99
CA PHE A 49 -3.38 -15.69 -1.03
C PHE A 49 -3.75 -14.97 0.28
N ILE A 50 -4.91 -14.29 0.37
CA ILE A 50 -5.33 -13.59 1.59
C ILE A 50 -6.41 -14.41 2.29
N THR A 51 -6.07 -14.94 3.46
CA THR A 51 -6.98 -15.73 4.30
C THR A 51 -7.57 -14.94 5.46
N ARG A 52 -6.91 -13.87 5.88
CA ARG A 52 -7.37 -13.01 6.98
C ARG A 52 -8.47 -12.04 6.57
N SER A 53 -9.24 -11.59 7.57
CA SER A 53 -10.21 -10.52 7.37
C SER A 53 -9.49 -9.18 7.22
N ILE A 54 -9.74 -8.49 6.10
CA ILE A 54 -9.20 -7.17 5.78
C ILE A 54 -10.27 -6.32 5.09
N ASN A 55 -10.03 -5.03 4.99
CA ASN A 55 -10.84 -4.16 4.13
C ASN A 55 -10.37 -4.27 2.67
N ARG A 56 -10.99 -5.20 1.92
CA ARG A 56 -10.66 -5.45 0.50
C ARG A 56 -10.96 -4.27 -0.41
N GLU A 57 -11.96 -3.47 -0.06
CA GLU A 57 -12.30 -2.28 -0.84
C GLU A 57 -11.18 -1.23 -0.75
N GLU A 58 -10.69 -0.95 0.47
CA GLU A 58 -9.54 -0.07 0.68
C GLU A 58 -8.28 -0.61 0.01
N LEU A 59 -8.04 -1.92 0.05
CA LEU A 59 -6.92 -2.53 -0.66
C LEU A 59 -7.03 -2.29 -2.18
N SER A 60 -8.22 -2.42 -2.76
CA SER A 60 -8.43 -2.16 -4.18
C SER A 60 -8.22 -0.69 -4.55
N LYS A 61 -8.63 0.25 -3.71
CA LYS A 61 -8.35 1.69 -3.90
C LYS A 61 -6.85 1.98 -3.91
N VAL A 62 -6.11 1.29 -3.05
CA VAL A 62 -4.66 1.42 -2.96
C VAL A 62 -3.97 0.81 -4.20
N LEU A 63 -4.43 -0.33 -4.70
CA LEU A 63 -3.75 -1.10 -5.75
C LEU A 63 -4.07 -0.62 -7.17
N GLN A 64 -5.33 -0.24 -7.46
CA GLN A 64 -5.75 0.11 -8.82
C GLN A 64 -4.83 1.13 -9.52
N PRO A 65 -4.39 2.23 -8.88
CA PRO A 65 -3.50 3.18 -9.54
C PRO A 65 -2.05 2.69 -9.70
N ARG A 66 -1.67 1.55 -9.11
CA ARG A 66 -0.28 1.15 -8.93
C ARG A 66 0.10 -0.16 -9.63
N VAL A 67 -0.87 -1.04 -9.89
CA VAL A 67 -0.59 -2.31 -10.58
C VAL A 67 -0.66 -2.14 -12.10
N GLU A 68 0.20 -2.85 -12.80
CA GLU A 68 0.21 -2.90 -14.26
C GLU A 68 -0.52 -4.13 -14.80
N THR A 69 -0.55 -5.21 -14.00
CA THR A 69 -1.30 -6.43 -14.31
C THR A 69 -2.00 -6.96 -13.05
N LEU A 70 -3.03 -7.78 -13.20
CA LEU A 70 -3.67 -8.43 -12.05
C LEU A 70 -2.71 -9.39 -11.33
N ASN A 71 -1.76 -9.99 -12.04
CA ASN A 71 -0.77 -10.89 -11.45
C ASN A 71 0.18 -10.17 -10.49
N ASP A 72 0.39 -8.87 -10.65
CA ASP A 72 1.24 -8.07 -9.77
C ASP A 72 0.65 -7.91 -8.36
N ILE A 73 -0.65 -8.18 -8.21
CA ILE A 73 -1.38 -7.99 -6.94
C ILE A 73 -0.77 -8.83 -5.81
N ALA A 74 -0.47 -10.09 -6.08
CA ALA A 74 0.07 -11.00 -5.06
C ALA A 74 1.47 -10.56 -4.58
N GLU A 75 2.32 -10.12 -5.49
CA GLU A 75 3.66 -9.60 -5.16
C GLU A 75 3.56 -8.27 -4.40
N THR A 76 2.70 -7.37 -4.87
CA THR A 76 2.55 -6.01 -4.32
C THR A 76 1.88 -6.01 -2.93
N ALA A 77 0.97 -6.96 -2.68
CA ALA A 77 0.14 -7.00 -1.46
C ALA A 77 0.41 -8.22 -0.55
N GLY A 78 1.42 -9.04 -0.85
CA GLY A 78 1.73 -10.25 -0.07
C GLY A 78 2.01 -9.98 1.41
N PHE A 79 2.55 -8.81 1.75
CA PHE A 79 2.77 -8.37 3.13
C PHE A 79 1.47 -8.25 3.95
N ILE A 80 0.33 -8.13 3.31
CA ILE A 80 -0.99 -8.10 3.98
C ILE A 80 -1.20 -9.42 4.73
N GLU A 81 -0.98 -10.56 4.08
CA GLU A 81 -1.14 -11.87 4.70
C GLU A 81 0.01 -12.18 5.65
N THR A 82 1.25 -12.01 5.21
CA THR A 82 2.44 -12.34 6.00
C THR A 82 3.35 -11.13 6.11
N LEU A 83 3.52 -10.61 7.33
CA LEU A 83 4.52 -9.57 7.58
C LEU A 83 5.92 -10.17 7.34
N PRO A 84 6.69 -9.69 6.35
CA PRO A 84 8.04 -10.19 6.14
C PRO A 84 8.95 -9.83 7.31
N ALA A 85 9.95 -10.65 7.58
CA ALA A 85 11.00 -10.30 8.53
C ALA A 85 11.79 -9.10 7.99
N TYR A 86 12.07 -8.14 8.82
CA TYR A 86 12.83 -6.95 8.48
C TYR A 86 13.79 -6.56 9.61
N SER A 87 14.85 -5.83 9.27
CA SER A 87 15.79 -5.30 10.25
C SER A 87 15.42 -3.88 10.68
N GLU A 88 15.90 -3.46 11.84
CA GLU A 88 15.75 -2.08 12.33
C GLU A 88 16.39 -1.05 11.36
N GLU A 89 17.29 -1.47 10.50
CA GLU A 89 17.91 -0.59 9.49
C GLU A 89 16.89 0.01 8.52
N LEU A 90 15.74 -0.66 8.27
CA LEU A 90 14.66 -0.11 7.45
C LEU A 90 14.06 1.19 8.01
N PHE A 91 14.25 1.46 9.29
CA PHE A 91 13.81 2.73 9.88
C PHE A 91 14.74 3.90 9.55
N ASN A 92 15.95 3.63 9.04
CA ASN A 92 16.88 4.68 8.61
C ASN A 92 16.40 5.32 7.30
N ASN A 93 15.97 6.57 7.34
CA ASN A 93 15.57 7.31 6.16
C ASN A 93 15.94 8.79 6.26
N LYS A 94 16.97 9.19 5.50
CA LYS A 94 17.47 10.59 5.50
C LYS A 94 16.41 11.60 5.06
N LYS A 95 15.56 11.24 4.09
CA LYS A 95 14.49 12.11 3.57
C LYS A 95 13.40 12.33 4.61
N MET A 96 13.03 11.29 5.34
CA MET A 96 12.02 11.34 6.41
C MET A 96 12.64 11.78 7.74
N LYS A 97 13.97 11.86 7.82
CA LYS A 97 14.74 12.19 9.05
C LYS A 97 14.41 11.22 10.18
N THR A 98 14.45 9.94 9.88
CA THR A 98 14.21 8.85 10.83
C THR A 98 15.45 7.98 10.98
N ASP A 99 15.60 7.41 12.13
CA ASP A 99 16.51 6.37 12.55
C ASP A 99 15.78 5.41 13.50
N PRO A 100 16.38 4.31 13.97
CA PRO A 100 15.71 3.37 14.89
C PRO A 100 15.24 4.00 16.19
N GLU A 101 15.96 4.98 16.75
CA GLU A 101 15.58 5.65 18.00
C GLU A 101 14.34 6.53 17.81
N ILE A 102 14.35 7.36 16.77
CA ILE A 102 13.20 8.20 16.40
C ILE A 102 12.00 7.32 16.04
N ALA A 103 12.23 6.22 15.33
CA ALA A 103 11.17 5.28 14.94
C ALA A 103 10.51 4.65 16.19
N LYS A 104 11.30 4.14 17.11
CA LYS A 104 10.80 3.56 18.37
C LYS A 104 9.98 4.57 19.16
N LYS A 105 10.51 5.79 19.35
CA LYS A 105 9.78 6.88 20.00
C LYS A 105 8.46 7.18 19.27
N SER A 106 8.48 7.27 17.96
CA SER A 106 7.29 7.57 17.15
C SER A 106 6.23 6.49 17.26
N LEU A 107 6.63 5.20 17.24
CA LEU A 107 5.72 4.07 17.43
C LEU A 107 5.11 4.04 18.83
N GLN A 108 5.91 4.35 19.87
CA GLN A 108 5.44 4.47 21.26
C GLN A 108 4.38 5.57 21.42
N LEU A 109 4.51 6.67 20.70
CA LEU A 109 3.55 7.77 20.70
C LEU A 109 2.31 7.47 19.84
N ALA A 110 2.50 6.81 18.70
CA ALA A 110 1.41 6.48 17.78
C ALA A 110 0.48 5.39 18.34
N LEU A 111 1.02 4.40 19.03
CA LEU A 111 0.25 3.26 19.52
C LEU A 111 -0.95 3.67 20.39
N PRO A 112 -0.80 4.43 21.50
CA PRO A 112 -1.94 4.82 22.33
C PRO A 112 -2.93 5.73 21.60
N ALA A 113 -2.46 6.58 20.69
CA ALA A 113 -3.33 7.43 19.89
C ALA A 113 -4.21 6.60 18.96
N LEU A 114 -3.65 5.59 18.29
CA LEU A 114 -4.39 4.66 17.46
C LEU A 114 -5.32 3.76 18.26
N GLU A 115 -4.91 3.33 19.48
CA GLU A 115 -5.77 2.56 20.37
C GLU A 115 -7.01 3.34 20.84
N SER A 116 -6.92 4.67 20.91
CA SER A 116 -8.04 5.54 21.29
C SER A 116 -9.08 5.76 20.19
N LEU A 117 -8.75 5.46 18.92
CA LEU A 117 -9.70 5.56 17.83
C LEU A 117 -10.79 4.49 17.96
N SER A 118 -12.03 4.91 17.76
CA SER A 118 -13.18 3.99 17.71
C SER A 118 -13.11 3.11 16.46
N ALA A 119 -13.79 1.97 16.49
CA ALA A 119 -13.89 1.09 15.32
C ALA A 119 -14.54 1.79 14.12
N ASP A 120 -15.57 2.59 14.35
CA ASP A 120 -16.26 3.35 13.29
C ASP A 120 -15.39 4.46 12.69
N GLY A 121 -14.41 4.96 13.46
CA GLY A 121 -13.41 5.93 13.02
C GLY A 121 -12.21 5.32 12.30
N TRP A 122 -12.16 3.98 12.09
CA TRP A 122 -11.01 3.32 11.51
C TRP A 122 -11.03 3.38 9.98
N ASN A 123 -10.71 4.54 9.44
CA ASN A 123 -10.60 4.82 8.01
C ASN A 123 -9.34 5.63 7.71
N ASN A 124 -8.95 5.69 6.43
CA ASN A 124 -7.71 6.33 5.99
C ASN A 124 -7.59 7.80 6.47
N GLU A 125 -8.66 8.58 6.36
CA GLU A 125 -8.65 10.01 6.71
C GLU A 125 -8.43 10.21 8.22
N SER A 126 -9.23 9.55 9.04
CA SER A 126 -9.11 9.63 10.51
C SER A 126 -7.78 9.12 11.03
N LEU A 127 -7.25 8.03 10.44
CA LEU A 127 -5.93 7.49 10.76
C LEU A 127 -4.82 8.46 10.39
N PHE A 128 -4.91 9.09 9.22
CA PHE A 128 -3.93 10.08 8.78
C PHE A 128 -3.91 11.31 9.69
N GLU A 129 -5.08 11.88 10.01
CA GLU A 129 -5.19 13.02 10.92
C GLU A 129 -4.74 12.67 12.35
N CYS A 130 -5.04 11.48 12.84
CA CYS A 130 -4.55 10.98 14.14
C CYS A 130 -3.00 10.98 14.18
N LEU A 131 -2.35 10.37 13.18
CA LEU A 131 -0.89 10.30 13.11
C LEU A 131 -0.24 11.68 12.92
N LYS A 132 -0.88 12.58 12.17
CA LYS A 132 -0.46 13.99 12.08
C LYS A 132 -0.54 14.72 13.41
N ALA A 133 -1.63 14.52 14.14
CA ALA A 133 -1.82 15.12 15.46
C ALA A 133 -0.75 14.63 16.44
N VAL A 134 -0.39 13.34 16.40
CA VAL A 134 0.73 12.78 17.18
C VAL A 134 2.04 13.50 16.83
N ALA A 135 2.33 13.70 15.55
CA ALA A 135 3.54 14.40 15.13
C ALA A 135 3.57 15.83 15.66
N ALA A 136 2.48 16.58 15.44
CA ALA A 136 2.37 17.98 15.85
C ALA A 136 2.49 18.16 17.38
N ALA A 137 1.81 17.33 18.16
CA ALA A 137 1.82 17.39 19.63
C ALA A 137 3.21 17.10 20.23
N ASN A 138 4.07 16.38 19.50
CA ASN A 138 5.39 15.99 19.97
C ASN A 138 6.55 16.72 19.27
N GLY A 139 6.27 17.75 18.48
CA GLY A 139 7.30 18.52 17.77
C GLY A 139 8.02 17.70 16.67
N LEU A 140 7.40 16.62 16.20
CA LEU A 140 7.93 15.77 15.15
C LEU A 140 7.37 16.21 13.78
N LYS A 141 8.11 15.88 12.71
CA LYS A 141 7.59 16.02 11.35
C LYS A 141 6.67 14.83 11.02
N ASN A 142 5.67 15.03 10.16
CA ASN A 142 4.76 13.96 9.74
C ASN A 142 5.51 12.71 9.24
N GLY A 143 6.58 12.88 8.46
CA GLY A 143 7.40 11.77 7.98
C GLY A 143 8.06 10.95 9.09
N GLN A 144 8.40 11.59 10.22
CA GLN A 144 9.01 10.91 11.36
C GLN A 144 8.04 10.00 12.12
N VAL A 145 6.72 10.18 11.95
CA VAL A 145 5.69 9.31 12.51
C VAL A 145 5.14 8.36 11.46
N LEU A 146 4.74 8.88 10.29
CA LEU A 146 4.12 8.06 9.24
C LEU A 146 5.07 7.01 8.66
N TYR A 147 6.36 7.33 8.49
CA TYR A 147 7.31 6.38 7.92
C TYR A 147 7.56 5.17 8.83
N PRO A 148 7.88 5.34 10.13
CA PRO A 148 8.01 4.20 11.04
C PRO A 148 6.75 3.35 11.16
N VAL A 149 5.57 3.97 11.23
CA VAL A 149 4.30 3.22 11.24
C VAL A 149 4.17 2.39 9.98
N ARG A 150 4.45 2.95 8.79
CA ARG A 150 4.41 2.21 7.53
C ARG A 150 5.36 1.02 7.50
N ILE A 151 6.62 1.20 7.94
CA ILE A 151 7.59 0.10 8.04
C ILE A 151 7.10 -0.98 9.01
N ALA A 152 6.63 -0.60 10.20
CA ALA A 152 6.10 -1.55 11.17
C ALA A 152 4.91 -2.37 10.62
N LEU A 153 4.07 -1.76 9.77
CA LEU A 153 2.92 -2.43 9.17
C LEU A 153 3.28 -3.33 8.00
N THR A 154 4.35 -3.04 7.27
CA THR A 154 4.63 -3.68 5.97
C THR A 154 5.92 -4.48 5.95
N GLY A 155 6.92 -4.11 6.75
CA GLY A 155 8.27 -4.65 6.68
C GLY A 155 9.00 -4.31 5.36
N LEU A 156 8.53 -3.31 4.62
CA LEU A 156 9.01 -2.99 3.27
C LEU A 156 9.39 -1.51 3.13
N GLU A 157 10.49 -1.25 2.43
CA GLU A 157 10.91 0.10 2.10
C GLU A 157 9.97 0.78 1.10
N THR A 158 9.51 0.02 0.10
CA THR A 158 8.56 0.48 -0.91
C THR A 158 7.24 -0.25 -0.77
N THR A 159 6.14 0.48 -0.71
CA THR A 159 4.80 -0.06 -0.47
C THR A 159 3.77 0.60 -1.40
N PRO A 160 2.68 -0.10 -1.73
CA PRO A 160 1.63 0.46 -2.58
C PRO A 160 0.84 1.60 -1.90
N GLY A 161 0.93 1.75 -0.59
CA GLY A 161 0.21 2.78 0.14
C GLY A 161 1.01 3.41 1.27
N GLY A 162 0.51 4.51 1.81
CA GLY A 162 1.01 5.16 3.02
C GLY A 162 0.59 4.43 4.29
N ALA A 163 1.09 4.90 5.44
CA ALA A 163 0.80 4.30 6.74
C ALA A 163 -0.70 4.19 7.05
N SER A 164 -1.44 5.27 6.83
CA SER A 164 -2.89 5.32 7.11
C SER A 164 -3.70 4.46 6.13
N GLU A 165 -3.34 4.45 4.84
CA GLU A 165 -3.97 3.60 3.83
C GLU A 165 -3.80 2.11 4.20
N ILE A 166 -2.58 1.70 4.54
CA ILE A 166 -2.28 0.31 4.92
C ILE A 166 -2.96 -0.05 6.26
N ALA A 167 -2.99 0.83 7.24
CA ALA A 167 -3.70 0.61 8.50
C ALA A 167 -5.22 0.45 8.27
N ALA A 168 -5.82 1.22 7.36
CA ALA A 168 -7.22 1.07 7.00
C ALA A 168 -7.51 -0.28 6.32
N VAL A 169 -6.58 -0.77 5.50
CA VAL A 169 -6.66 -2.11 4.87
C VAL A 169 -6.57 -3.22 5.89
N LEU A 170 -5.56 -3.19 6.77
CA LEU A 170 -5.29 -4.23 7.77
C LEU A 170 -6.35 -4.32 8.86
N GLY A 171 -7.05 -3.22 9.12
CA GLY A 171 -7.95 -3.08 10.23
C GLY A 171 -7.24 -2.83 11.56
N ARG A 172 -8.03 -2.51 12.59
CA ARG A 172 -7.54 -2.05 13.90
C ARG A 172 -6.67 -3.10 14.60
N GLU A 173 -7.17 -4.31 14.72
CA GLU A 173 -6.52 -5.36 15.50
C GLU A 173 -5.12 -5.70 14.94
N GLU A 174 -5.02 -5.98 13.64
CA GLU A 174 -3.76 -6.33 13.01
C GLU A 174 -2.77 -5.16 12.97
N THR A 175 -3.24 -3.94 12.74
CA THR A 175 -2.40 -2.73 12.81
C THR A 175 -1.75 -2.59 14.19
N LEU A 176 -2.54 -2.65 15.26
CA LEU A 176 -2.01 -2.52 16.62
C LEU A 176 -1.06 -3.67 16.96
N ARG A 177 -1.38 -4.90 16.53
CA ARG A 177 -0.50 -6.07 16.72
C ARG A 177 0.87 -5.86 16.05
N ARG A 178 0.90 -5.39 14.79
CA ARG A 178 2.17 -5.16 14.06
C ARG A 178 3.00 -4.05 14.68
N ILE A 179 2.37 -2.96 15.12
CA ILE A 179 3.08 -1.88 15.83
C ILE A 179 3.69 -2.41 17.13
N LYS A 180 2.96 -3.22 17.90
CA LYS A 180 3.49 -3.84 19.14
C LYS A 180 4.64 -4.80 18.88
N LEU A 181 4.66 -5.48 17.74
CA LEU A 181 5.79 -6.33 17.36
C LEU A 181 7.06 -5.55 16.97
N ALA A 182 6.91 -4.30 16.57
CA ALA A 182 8.01 -3.42 16.16
C ALA A 182 8.59 -2.63 17.35
N LEU A 183 8.01 -2.70 18.55
CA LEU A 183 8.45 -2.06 19.79
C LEU A 183 9.31 -2.95 20.65
#